data_47d69ba33acf13b75855f954748b8c5d
#
_entry.id   47d69ba33acf13b75855f954748b8c5d
#
_cell.length_a   1.000
_cell.length_b   1.000
_cell.length_c   1.000
_cell.angle_alpha   90.00
_cell.angle_beta   90.00
_cell.angle_gamma   90.00
#
_symmetry.space_group_name_H-M   'P 1'
#
loop_
_entity.id
_entity.type
_entity.pdbx_description
1 polymer ?
#
loop_
_entity_poly.entity_id
_entity_poly.type
_entity_poly.pdbx_seq_one_letter_code
_entity_poly.pdbx_strand_id
1 'polypeptide(L)'
;GSRDAAVTEVLDMVSWVAANNGSLQQVLTDRHAFARTEDIAALYKTPVWAGGTAPPPLFPEAARVGLLTRIGLMANGASDTTLPIQRASRILGGLTCQALPPPVMDQSNKAADLSGVLSTRERTERITQMDGTSCVGCHKTVLNPWGFVFEGFDALGRVRSTERVLDDAGALLGEKPVDTAVTAKLDGMAARPLAHAAEAQQYVLDSGAFERCFARNQVRYAFGRADTD
;
A
#
# COMPACT_ATOMS: atom_id res chain seq x y z
N GLY A 1 -20.13 3.22 -8.51
CA GLY A 1 -19.40 4.48 -8.21
C GLY A 1 -17.90 4.29 -8.34
N SER A 2 -17.10 5.35 -8.07
CA SER A 2 -15.63 5.32 -8.25
C SER A 2 -14.93 4.23 -7.44
N ARG A 3 -15.48 3.87 -6.27
CA ARG A 3 -14.96 2.77 -5.47
C ARG A 3 -15.07 1.43 -6.20
N ASP A 4 -16.21 1.15 -6.78
CA ASP A 4 -16.43 -0.10 -7.50
C ASP A 4 -15.58 -0.14 -8.77
N ALA A 5 -15.42 1.00 -9.45
CA ALA A 5 -14.54 1.14 -10.59
C ALA A 5 -13.07 0.85 -10.24
N ALA A 6 -12.59 1.33 -9.08
CA ALA A 6 -11.25 1.06 -8.59
C ALA A 6 -11.02 -0.42 -8.22
N VAL A 7 -12.05 -1.10 -7.69
CA VAL A 7 -12.00 -2.55 -7.45
C VAL A 7 -12.02 -3.32 -8.77
N THR A 8 -12.90 -2.94 -9.69
CA THR A 8 -13.00 -3.58 -11.01
C THR A 8 -11.69 -3.47 -11.79
N GLU A 9 -11.01 -2.33 -11.70
CA GLU A 9 -9.71 -2.10 -12.33
C GLU A 9 -8.67 -3.13 -11.87
N VAL A 10 -8.63 -3.45 -10.58
CA VAL A 10 -7.73 -4.48 -10.03
C VAL A 10 -8.10 -5.87 -10.54
N LEU A 11 -9.40 -6.20 -10.58
CA LEU A 11 -9.88 -7.48 -11.09
C LEU A 11 -9.59 -7.65 -12.59
N ASP A 12 -9.75 -6.58 -13.37
CA ASP A 12 -9.42 -6.56 -14.79
C ASP A 12 -7.93 -6.81 -15.03
N MET A 13 -7.05 -6.23 -14.21
CA MET A 13 -5.61 -6.50 -14.27
C MET A 13 -5.31 -7.99 -14.05
N VAL A 14 -5.84 -8.57 -12.98
CA VAL A 14 -5.60 -9.99 -12.68
C VAL A 14 -6.15 -10.88 -13.80
N SER A 15 -7.34 -10.57 -14.29
CA SER A 15 -7.97 -11.28 -15.41
C SER A 15 -7.16 -11.17 -16.70
N TRP A 16 -6.62 -9.98 -16.98
CA TRP A 16 -5.76 -9.76 -18.14
C TRP A 16 -4.47 -10.57 -18.06
N VAL A 17 -3.79 -10.55 -16.92
CA VAL A 17 -2.58 -11.34 -16.70
C VAL A 17 -2.86 -12.82 -16.93
N ALA A 18 -3.94 -13.33 -16.35
CA ALA A 18 -4.33 -14.74 -16.50
C ALA A 18 -4.70 -15.10 -17.96
N ALA A 19 -5.48 -14.26 -18.64
CA ALA A 19 -5.90 -14.49 -20.01
C ALA A 19 -4.75 -14.44 -21.03
N ASN A 20 -3.66 -13.76 -20.70
CA ASN A 20 -2.46 -13.66 -21.52
C ASN A 20 -1.34 -14.64 -21.10
N ASN A 21 -1.68 -15.69 -20.37
CA ASN A 21 -0.75 -16.70 -19.84
C ASN A 21 0.37 -16.08 -18.98
N GLY A 22 0.07 -14.99 -18.31
CA GLY A 22 1.00 -14.33 -17.42
C GLY A 22 1.23 -15.10 -16.13
N SER A 23 2.33 -14.83 -15.48
CA SER A 23 2.65 -15.44 -14.18
C SER A 23 2.02 -14.66 -13.01
N LEU A 24 1.92 -15.31 -11.84
CA LEU A 24 1.47 -14.64 -10.62
C LEU A 24 2.36 -13.44 -10.26
N GLN A 25 3.66 -13.52 -10.52
CA GLN A 25 4.61 -12.44 -10.27
C GLN A 25 4.29 -11.18 -11.11
N GLN A 26 3.71 -11.34 -12.31
CA GLN A 26 3.31 -10.20 -13.14
C GLN A 26 2.25 -9.34 -12.48
N VAL A 27 1.44 -9.88 -11.56
CA VAL A 27 0.49 -9.10 -10.76
C VAL A 27 1.21 -7.99 -9.95
N LEU A 28 2.45 -8.22 -9.52
CA LEU A 28 3.26 -7.22 -8.79
C LEU A 28 4.20 -6.39 -9.70
N THR A 29 4.29 -6.69 -10.99
CA THR A 29 5.22 -6.00 -11.91
C THR A 29 4.56 -5.38 -13.14
N ASP A 30 3.29 -5.66 -13.38
CA ASP A 30 2.55 -5.14 -14.53
C ASP A 30 2.39 -3.62 -14.48
N ARG A 31 2.54 -2.96 -15.62
CA ARG A 31 2.47 -1.50 -15.76
C ARG A 31 1.30 -1.02 -16.61
N HIS A 32 0.38 -1.87 -16.97
CA HIS A 32 -0.81 -1.47 -17.71
C HIS A 32 -1.90 -0.93 -16.77
N ALA A 33 -2.64 0.06 -17.24
CA ALA A 33 -3.80 0.64 -16.56
C ALA A 33 -5.08 0.01 -17.12
N PHE A 34 -5.97 -0.43 -16.25
CA PHE A 34 -7.23 -1.09 -16.62
C PHE A 34 -8.44 -0.22 -16.28
N ALA A 35 -8.25 1.10 -16.32
CA ALA A 35 -9.28 2.09 -15.98
C ALA A 35 -10.39 2.13 -17.04
N ARG A 36 -11.58 1.65 -16.70
CA ARG A 36 -12.75 1.66 -17.58
C ARG A 36 -13.63 2.89 -17.44
N THR A 37 -13.35 3.74 -16.49
CA THR A 37 -14.12 4.96 -16.20
C THR A 37 -13.22 6.19 -16.25
N GLU A 38 -13.81 7.34 -16.62
CA GLU A 38 -13.07 8.60 -16.76
C GLU A 38 -12.41 9.04 -15.45
N ASP A 39 -13.08 8.84 -14.32
CA ASP A 39 -12.58 9.22 -13.00
C ASP A 39 -11.30 8.43 -12.63
N ILE A 40 -11.28 7.11 -12.84
CA ILE A 40 -10.08 6.28 -12.58
C ILE A 40 -8.98 6.57 -13.61
N ALA A 41 -9.34 6.72 -14.88
CA ALA A 41 -8.40 7.06 -15.95
C ALA A 41 -7.72 8.42 -15.70
N ALA A 42 -8.48 9.42 -15.25
CA ALA A 42 -7.94 10.73 -14.89
C ALA A 42 -6.95 10.66 -13.71
N LEU A 43 -7.24 9.85 -12.68
CA LEU A 43 -6.33 9.63 -11.55
C LEU A 43 -5.03 8.94 -11.97
N TYR A 44 -5.09 8.09 -12.99
CA TYR A 44 -3.93 7.42 -13.59
C TYR A 44 -3.24 8.22 -14.68
N LYS A 45 -3.86 9.30 -15.15
CA LYS A 45 -3.40 10.11 -16.29
C LYS A 45 -3.26 9.27 -17.57
N THR A 46 -4.21 8.37 -17.79
CA THR A 46 -4.27 7.46 -18.95
C THR A 46 -5.56 7.65 -19.72
N PRO A 47 -5.62 7.22 -20.98
CA PRO A 47 -6.89 7.02 -21.67
C PRO A 47 -7.76 5.98 -20.93
N VAL A 48 -9.08 6.08 -21.12
CA VAL A 48 -10.01 5.03 -20.68
C VAL A 48 -9.73 3.76 -21.49
N TRP A 49 -9.61 2.63 -20.81
CA TRP A 49 -9.46 1.33 -21.47
C TRP A 49 -10.82 0.77 -21.88
N ALA A 50 -10.97 0.42 -23.14
CA ALA A 50 -12.23 -0.11 -23.68
C ALA A 50 -12.56 -1.52 -23.18
N GLY A 51 -11.60 -2.24 -22.61
CA GLY A 51 -11.78 -3.63 -22.16
C GLY A 51 -11.63 -4.67 -23.28
N GLY A 52 -11.93 -5.92 -22.96
CA GLY A 52 -11.89 -7.04 -23.90
C GLY A 52 -10.46 -7.30 -24.42
N THR A 53 -10.31 -7.40 -25.73
CA THR A 53 -9.02 -7.67 -26.40
C THR A 53 -8.23 -6.41 -26.71
N ALA A 54 -8.76 -5.21 -26.42
CA ALA A 54 -8.03 -3.97 -26.64
C ALA A 54 -6.80 -3.92 -25.70
N PRO A 55 -5.61 -3.57 -26.20
CA PRO A 55 -4.44 -3.45 -25.35
C PRO A 55 -4.64 -2.32 -24.31
N PRO A 56 -4.44 -2.60 -23.02
CA PRO A 56 -4.56 -1.55 -22.00
C PRO A 56 -3.39 -0.56 -22.12
N PRO A 57 -3.62 0.74 -21.85
CA PRO A 57 -2.57 1.73 -21.85
C PRO A 57 -1.56 1.49 -20.73
N LEU A 58 -0.32 1.94 -20.92
CA LEU A 58 0.69 1.93 -19.85
C LEU A 58 0.52 3.14 -18.93
N PHE A 59 0.86 2.97 -17.66
CA PHE A 59 1.00 4.10 -16.75
C PHE A 59 2.10 5.04 -17.24
N PRO A 60 1.83 6.36 -17.36
CA PRO A 60 2.86 7.34 -17.71
C PRO A 60 3.85 7.57 -16.54
N GLU A 61 3.41 7.37 -15.32
CA GLU A 61 4.21 7.58 -14.12
C GLU A 61 5.04 6.34 -13.79
N ALA A 62 6.38 6.48 -13.79
CA ALA A 62 7.30 5.38 -13.50
C ALA A 62 7.12 4.78 -12.09
N ALA A 63 6.62 5.58 -11.14
CA ALA A 63 6.34 5.14 -9.78
C ALA A 63 5.20 4.10 -9.70
N ARG A 64 4.32 4.03 -10.73
CA ARG A 64 3.23 3.06 -10.77
C ARG A 64 3.67 1.75 -11.39
N VAL A 65 3.57 0.71 -10.60
CA VAL A 65 3.87 -0.66 -11.03
C VAL A 65 3.09 -1.63 -10.15
N GLY A 66 2.60 -2.70 -10.75
CA GLY A 66 1.96 -3.82 -10.05
C GLY A 66 0.73 -3.47 -9.23
N LEU A 67 0.32 -4.42 -8.45
CA LEU A 67 -0.89 -4.40 -7.64
C LEU A 67 -0.85 -3.31 -6.56
N LEU A 68 0.28 -3.19 -5.85
CA LEU A 68 0.36 -2.37 -4.64
C LEU A 68 0.34 -0.86 -4.88
N THR A 69 0.44 -0.41 -6.13
CA THR A 69 0.33 1.02 -6.48
C THR A 69 -0.98 1.37 -7.18
N ARG A 70 -1.93 0.42 -7.22
CA ARG A 70 -3.24 0.65 -7.81
C ARG A 70 -4.16 1.41 -6.86
N ILE A 71 -5.01 2.25 -7.41
CA ILE A 71 -5.95 3.09 -6.64
C ILE A 71 -6.80 2.23 -5.71
N GLY A 72 -7.27 1.06 -6.16
CA GLY A 72 -8.08 0.14 -5.35
C GLY A 72 -7.41 -0.31 -4.05
N LEU A 73 -6.05 -0.29 -3.99
CA LEU A 73 -5.29 -0.61 -2.78
C LEU A 73 -4.75 0.63 -2.08
N MET A 74 -4.41 1.68 -2.82
CA MET A 74 -3.82 2.90 -2.26
C MET A 74 -4.85 3.85 -1.67
N ALA A 75 -6.02 3.98 -2.31
CA ALA A 75 -7.11 4.80 -1.78
C ALA A 75 -7.76 4.11 -0.58
N ASN A 76 -7.58 4.66 0.58
CA ASN A 76 -7.98 4.07 1.84
C ASN A 76 -9.11 4.82 2.52
N GLY A 77 -10.29 4.84 1.91
CA GLY A 77 -11.46 5.43 2.56
C GLY A 77 -11.36 6.95 2.72
N ALA A 78 -12.35 7.54 3.35
CA ALA A 78 -12.61 8.97 3.38
C ALA A 78 -11.71 9.74 4.38
N SER A 79 -10.43 9.87 4.07
CA SER A 79 -9.52 10.71 4.85
C SER A 79 -8.75 11.65 3.93
N ASP A 80 -8.51 12.87 4.37
CA ASP A 80 -7.65 13.83 3.67
C ASP A 80 -6.17 13.43 3.72
N THR A 81 -5.83 12.50 4.62
CA THR A 81 -4.49 11.98 4.80
C THR A 81 -4.41 10.50 4.42
N THR A 82 -3.20 10.04 4.13
CA THR A 82 -2.92 8.61 3.97
C THR A 82 -3.07 7.87 5.31
N LEU A 83 -3.24 6.54 5.22
CA LEU A 83 -3.33 5.66 6.39
C LEU A 83 -2.20 4.61 6.33
N PRO A 84 -0.94 5.01 6.59
CA PRO A 84 0.23 4.16 6.37
C PRO A 84 0.16 2.85 7.15
N ILE A 85 -0.31 2.87 8.39
CA ILE A 85 -0.42 1.65 9.21
C ILE A 85 -1.42 0.66 8.63
N GLN A 86 -2.54 1.14 8.10
CA GLN A 86 -3.54 0.27 7.46
C GLN A 86 -3.01 -0.29 6.13
N ARG A 87 -2.28 0.51 5.35
CA ARG A 87 -1.60 0.03 4.13
C ARG A 87 -0.62 -1.09 4.49
N ALA A 88 0.24 -0.88 5.48
CA ALA A 88 1.19 -1.88 5.97
C ALA A 88 0.50 -3.18 6.40
N SER A 89 -0.52 -3.07 7.23
CA SER A 89 -1.28 -4.23 7.73
C SER A 89 -1.91 -5.05 6.59
N ARG A 90 -2.48 -4.39 5.58
CA ARG A 90 -3.06 -5.06 4.40
C ARG A 90 -2.00 -5.77 3.56
N ILE A 91 -0.84 -5.16 3.37
CA ILE A 91 0.26 -5.75 2.61
C ILE A 91 0.81 -6.97 3.35
N LEU A 92 1.17 -6.80 4.60
CA LEU A 92 1.77 -7.87 5.41
C LEU A 92 0.79 -9.02 5.65
N GLY A 93 -0.42 -8.73 6.12
CA GLY A 93 -1.42 -9.76 6.38
C GLY A 93 -2.06 -10.34 5.11
N GLY A 94 -2.43 -9.47 4.16
CA GLY A 94 -3.20 -9.88 2.98
C GLY A 94 -2.38 -10.46 1.85
N LEU A 95 -1.16 -9.94 1.60
CA LEU A 95 -0.33 -10.40 0.48
C LEU A 95 0.81 -11.31 0.87
N THR A 96 1.34 -11.18 2.08
CA THR A 96 2.45 -12.04 2.52
C THR A 96 2.04 -13.05 3.59
N CYS A 97 0.79 -13.02 4.03
CA CYS A 97 0.28 -13.85 5.13
C CYS A 97 1.13 -13.75 6.42
N GLN A 98 1.86 -12.65 6.58
CA GLN A 98 2.62 -12.41 7.79
C GLN A 98 1.66 -12.15 8.95
N ALA A 99 1.79 -12.92 10.02
CA ALA A 99 1.02 -12.70 11.22
C ALA A 99 1.45 -11.40 11.90
N LEU A 100 0.49 -10.53 12.16
CA LEU A 100 0.72 -9.34 12.98
C LEU A 100 0.20 -9.63 14.39
N PRO A 101 1.00 -9.37 15.42
CA PRO A 101 0.53 -9.55 16.78
C PRO A 101 -0.66 -8.61 17.06
N PRO A 102 -1.59 -9.01 17.94
CA PRO A 102 -2.66 -8.11 18.34
C PRO A 102 -2.09 -6.83 18.96
N PRO A 103 -2.75 -5.68 18.79
CA PRO A 103 -2.28 -4.45 19.37
C PRO A 103 -2.23 -4.58 20.90
N VAL A 104 -1.09 -4.24 21.47
CA VAL A 104 -0.92 -4.17 22.93
C VAL A 104 -1.41 -2.80 23.38
N MET A 105 -2.37 -2.79 24.33
CA MET A 105 -2.82 -1.54 24.93
C MET A 105 -1.68 -0.88 25.69
N ASP A 106 -1.30 0.31 25.25
CA ASP A 106 -0.29 1.10 25.96
C ASP A 106 -0.90 1.72 27.21
N GLN A 107 -0.35 1.39 28.36
CA GLN A 107 -0.78 1.93 29.67
C GLN A 107 0.05 3.14 30.10
N SER A 108 0.98 3.61 29.28
CA SER A 108 1.88 4.70 29.65
C SER A 108 1.19 6.07 29.79
N ASN A 109 -0.04 6.22 29.26
CA ASN A 109 -0.79 7.49 29.17
C ASN A 109 0.02 8.66 28.58
N LYS A 110 1.06 8.38 27.81
CA LYS A 110 1.87 9.39 27.16
C LYS A 110 1.12 9.92 25.94
N ALA A 111 0.92 11.22 25.88
CA ALA A 111 0.42 11.90 24.69
C ALA A 111 1.59 12.30 23.77
N ALA A 112 1.46 12.06 22.47
CA ALA A 112 2.43 12.54 21.51
C ALA A 112 2.31 14.06 21.35
N ASP A 113 3.45 14.75 21.26
CA ASP A 113 3.48 16.15 20.82
C ASP A 113 3.27 16.22 19.31
N LEU A 114 2.09 16.65 18.91
CA LEU A 114 1.69 16.82 17.50
C LEU A 114 1.71 18.29 17.07
N SER A 115 2.36 19.16 17.81
CA SER A 115 2.50 20.57 17.45
C SER A 115 3.37 20.77 16.20
N GLY A 116 3.06 21.84 15.45
CA GLY A 116 3.79 22.21 14.24
C GLY A 116 3.21 21.59 12.95
N VAL A 117 3.83 21.92 11.84
CA VAL A 117 3.48 21.39 10.53
C VAL A 117 4.16 20.03 10.36
N LEU A 118 3.39 18.96 10.51
CA LEU A 118 3.88 17.59 10.47
C LEU A 118 3.29 16.85 9.27
N SER A 119 4.15 16.21 8.48
CA SER A 119 3.69 15.24 7.47
C SER A 119 2.97 14.05 8.14
N THR A 120 2.20 13.29 7.35
CA THR A 120 1.57 12.06 7.82
C THR A 120 2.59 11.08 8.40
N ARG A 121 3.77 10.96 7.78
CA ARG A 121 4.88 10.16 8.30
C ARG A 121 5.36 10.65 9.66
N GLU A 122 5.71 11.94 9.78
CA GLU A 122 6.20 12.53 11.04
C GLU A 122 5.16 12.39 12.17
N ARG A 123 3.88 12.65 11.87
CA ARG A 123 2.78 12.46 12.81
C ARG A 123 2.66 11.00 13.27
N THR A 124 2.72 10.07 12.33
CA THR A 124 2.64 8.64 12.64
C THR A 124 3.82 8.18 13.50
N GLU A 125 5.03 8.63 13.17
CA GLU A 125 6.24 8.33 13.97
C GLU A 125 6.12 8.86 15.39
N ARG A 126 5.68 10.11 15.59
CA ARG A 126 5.48 10.69 16.92
C ARG A 126 4.45 9.92 17.76
N ILE A 127 3.38 9.42 17.14
CA ILE A 127 2.35 8.65 17.86
C ILE A 127 2.84 7.24 18.18
N THR A 128 3.53 6.59 17.26
CA THR A 128 3.76 5.13 17.31
C THR A 128 5.18 4.73 17.73
N GLN A 129 6.11 5.69 17.79
CA GLN A 129 7.52 5.42 18.10
C GLN A 129 8.02 6.17 19.33
N MET A 130 7.12 6.52 20.26
CA MET A 130 7.51 7.14 21.53
C MET A 130 8.30 6.15 22.39
N ASP A 131 9.48 6.57 22.85
CA ASP A 131 10.32 5.75 23.71
C ASP A 131 9.60 5.37 25.03
N GLY A 132 9.76 4.12 25.41
CA GLY A 132 9.15 3.55 26.59
C GLY A 132 7.65 3.20 26.45
N THR A 133 7.11 3.21 25.21
CA THR A 133 5.77 2.69 24.93
C THR A 133 5.85 1.29 24.31
N SER A 134 4.78 0.49 24.46
CA SER A 134 4.68 -0.84 23.84
C SER A 134 4.54 -0.77 22.32
N CYS A 135 4.20 0.39 21.77
CA CYS A 135 3.98 0.58 20.33
C CYS A 135 5.25 0.45 19.50
N VAL A 136 6.39 0.90 20.05
CA VAL A 136 7.68 0.99 19.33
C VAL A 136 8.09 -0.35 18.73
N GLY A 137 7.94 -1.44 19.44
CA GLY A 137 8.43 -2.76 19.04
C GLY A 137 7.84 -3.22 17.70
N CYS A 138 6.55 -3.02 17.50
CA CYS A 138 5.85 -3.41 16.28
C CYS A 138 5.90 -2.31 15.20
N HIS A 139 5.65 -1.07 15.60
CA HIS A 139 5.53 0.01 14.63
C HIS A 139 6.86 0.39 13.98
N LYS A 140 7.92 0.60 14.77
CA LYS A 140 9.20 1.09 14.27
C LYS A 140 9.87 0.12 13.29
N THR A 141 9.75 -1.16 13.55
CA THR A 141 10.51 -2.19 12.81
C THR A 141 9.68 -2.94 11.77
N VAL A 142 8.36 -2.99 11.93
CA VAL A 142 7.48 -3.77 11.06
C VAL A 142 6.49 -2.90 10.31
N LEU A 143 5.53 -2.27 11.01
CA LEU A 143 4.40 -1.60 10.33
C LEU A 143 4.79 -0.31 9.63
N ASN A 144 5.49 0.60 10.31
CA ASN A 144 5.78 1.92 9.75
C ASN A 144 6.60 1.85 8.46
N PRO A 145 7.68 1.05 8.35
CA PRO A 145 8.42 0.94 7.10
C PRO A 145 7.55 0.50 5.92
N TRP A 146 6.68 -0.49 6.11
CA TRP A 146 5.77 -0.97 5.07
C TRP A 146 4.65 0.00 4.72
N GLY A 147 4.31 0.93 5.61
CA GLY A 147 3.38 2.02 5.31
C GLY A 147 4.06 3.19 4.59
N PHE A 148 5.21 3.62 5.10
CA PHE A 148 5.89 4.83 4.63
C PHE A 148 6.48 4.70 3.23
N VAL A 149 6.92 3.52 2.82
CA VAL A 149 7.43 3.30 1.46
C VAL A 149 6.39 3.61 0.37
N PHE A 150 5.10 3.67 0.73
CA PHE A 150 3.99 4.02 -0.15
C PHE A 150 3.50 5.48 0.01
N GLU A 151 4.13 6.32 0.82
CA GLU A 151 3.72 7.72 1.00
C GLU A 151 3.92 8.59 -0.25
N GLY A 152 4.66 8.11 -1.25
CA GLY A 152 4.67 8.67 -2.60
C GLY A 152 3.31 8.62 -3.33
N PHE A 153 2.27 8.04 -2.68
CA PHE A 153 0.88 8.03 -3.15
C PHE A 153 -0.02 8.68 -2.10
N ASP A 154 -0.81 9.65 -2.52
CA ASP A 154 -1.76 10.36 -1.63
C ASP A 154 -2.98 9.49 -1.22
N ALA A 155 -3.93 10.07 -0.52
CA ALA A 155 -5.14 9.39 -0.04
C ALA A 155 -6.07 8.91 -1.18
N LEU A 156 -5.98 9.47 -2.36
CA LEU A 156 -6.68 9.04 -3.57
C LEU A 156 -5.83 8.09 -4.43
N GLY A 157 -4.61 7.77 -4.00
CA GLY A 157 -3.68 6.96 -4.77
C GLY A 157 -3.00 7.69 -5.92
N ARG A 158 -2.97 9.03 -5.95
CA ARG A 158 -2.22 9.80 -6.95
C ARG A 158 -0.76 9.89 -6.54
N VAL A 159 0.14 9.86 -7.50
CA VAL A 159 1.58 10.05 -7.26
C VAL A 159 1.85 11.47 -6.77
N ARG A 160 2.63 11.59 -5.70
CA ARG A 160 3.03 12.88 -5.11
C ARG A 160 4.50 12.86 -4.67
N SER A 161 5.13 14.03 -4.71
CA SER A 161 6.45 14.29 -4.11
C SER A 161 6.38 15.27 -2.93
N THR A 162 5.22 15.91 -2.76
CA THR A 162 4.94 16.89 -1.71
C THR A 162 3.60 16.54 -1.05
N GLU A 163 3.52 16.70 0.24
CA GLU A 163 2.32 16.55 1.03
C GLU A 163 1.82 17.91 1.51
N ARG A 164 0.56 18.22 1.25
CA ARG A 164 -0.13 19.37 1.83
C ARG A 164 -0.63 19.00 3.23
N VAL A 165 -0.16 19.72 4.22
CA VAL A 165 -0.59 19.55 5.60
C VAL A 165 -1.73 20.52 5.88
N LEU A 166 -2.88 19.96 6.28
CA LEU A 166 -4.09 20.72 6.57
C LEU A 166 -4.37 20.66 8.08
N ASP A 167 -5.04 21.69 8.60
CA ASP A 167 -5.64 21.66 9.93
C ASP A 167 -6.98 20.89 9.93
N ASP A 168 -7.60 20.78 11.10
CA ASP A 168 -8.87 20.08 11.27
C ASP A 168 -10.05 20.79 10.57
N ALA A 169 -9.89 22.04 10.18
CA ALA A 169 -10.85 22.82 9.38
C ALA A 169 -10.58 22.73 7.86
N GLY A 170 -9.51 22.04 7.46
CA GLY A 170 -9.10 21.91 6.06
C GLY A 170 -8.28 23.09 5.52
N ALA A 171 -7.84 24.02 6.38
CA ALA A 171 -6.97 25.11 5.97
C ALA A 171 -5.51 24.62 5.84
N LEU A 172 -4.80 25.14 4.83
CA LEU A 172 -3.42 24.78 4.57
C LEU A 172 -2.50 25.35 5.64
N LEU A 173 -1.83 24.48 6.40
CA LEU A 173 -0.79 24.82 7.35
C LEU A 173 0.59 24.93 6.71
N GLY A 174 0.85 24.15 5.66
CA GLY A 174 2.12 24.14 4.96
C GLY A 174 2.28 22.94 4.03
N GLU A 175 3.45 22.83 3.43
CA GLU A 175 3.82 21.71 2.57
C GLU A 175 5.09 21.04 3.07
N LYS A 176 5.15 19.72 2.94
CA LYS A 176 6.30 18.89 3.32
C LYS A 176 6.77 18.04 2.15
N PRO A 177 8.06 17.87 1.93
CA PRO A 177 8.55 16.86 1.00
C PRO A 177 8.15 15.48 1.50
N VAL A 178 7.76 14.60 0.56
CA VAL A 178 7.46 13.21 0.89
C VAL A 178 8.76 12.43 0.99
N ASP A 179 8.95 11.74 2.13
CA ASP A 179 10.02 10.80 2.34
C ASP A 179 9.49 9.37 2.35
N THR A 180 9.92 8.56 1.38
CA THR A 180 9.55 7.15 1.22
C THR A 180 10.67 6.19 1.58
N ALA A 181 11.87 6.68 1.88
CA ALA A 181 13.01 5.85 2.20
C ALA A 181 12.83 5.15 3.56
N VAL A 182 13.01 3.84 3.58
CA VAL A 182 12.82 3.01 4.78
C VAL A 182 13.82 1.85 4.80
N THR A 183 13.93 1.20 5.96
CA THR A 183 14.49 -0.15 6.05
C THR A 183 13.37 -1.09 6.48
N ALA A 184 12.90 -1.93 5.57
CA ALA A 184 11.77 -2.84 5.79
C ALA A 184 12.26 -4.28 5.98
N LYS A 185 11.45 -5.08 6.67
CA LYS A 185 11.72 -6.49 6.91
C LYS A 185 10.44 -7.31 6.68
N LEU A 186 10.60 -8.50 6.08
CA LEU A 186 9.60 -9.57 6.06
C LEU A 186 10.07 -10.71 6.98
N ASP A 187 9.12 -11.48 7.50
CA ASP A 187 9.43 -12.63 8.34
C ASP A 187 10.32 -13.63 7.60
N GLY A 188 11.36 -14.08 8.30
CA GLY A 188 12.36 -15.00 7.73
C GLY A 188 13.37 -14.34 6.77
N MET A 189 13.27 -13.03 6.52
CA MET A 189 14.17 -12.31 5.60
C MET A 189 15.06 -11.31 6.34
N ALA A 190 16.22 -10.99 5.74
CA ALA A 190 17.04 -9.88 6.22
C ALA A 190 16.35 -8.53 5.95
N ALA A 191 16.56 -7.56 6.83
CA ALA A 191 16.08 -6.20 6.60
C ALA A 191 16.73 -5.60 5.34
N ARG A 192 15.93 -4.86 4.54
CA ARG A 192 16.36 -4.30 3.26
C ARG A 192 16.02 -2.81 3.18
N PRO A 193 16.98 -1.94 2.80
CA PRO A 193 16.67 -0.55 2.46
C PRO A 193 15.83 -0.51 1.19
N LEU A 194 14.77 0.30 1.22
CA LEU A 194 13.82 0.51 0.13
C LEU A 194 13.61 2.01 -0.04
N ALA A 195 13.73 2.51 -1.27
CA ALA A 195 13.54 3.91 -1.58
C ALA A 195 12.09 4.24 -1.99
N HIS A 196 11.35 3.28 -2.57
CA HIS A 196 10.01 3.52 -3.10
C HIS A 196 9.20 2.22 -3.26
N ALA A 197 7.91 2.39 -3.55
CA ALA A 197 6.93 1.30 -3.66
C ALA A 197 7.31 0.16 -4.63
N ALA A 198 7.99 0.47 -5.74
CA ALA A 198 8.42 -0.58 -6.70
C ALA A 198 9.45 -1.52 -6.07
N GLU A 199 10.40 -0.99 -5.29
CA GLU A 199 11.38 -1.81 -4.56
C GLU A 199 10.71 -2.65 -3.46
N ALA A 200 9.66 -2.11 -2.83
CA ALA A 200 8.88 -2.88 -1.86
C ALA A 200 8.18 -4.08 -2.52
N GLN A 201 7.59 -3.90 -3.71
CA GLN A 201 7.01 -5.01 -4.46
C GLN A 201 8.06 -6.03 -4.90
N GLN A 202 9.21 -5.56 -5.36
CA GLN A 202 10.31 -6.47 -5.71
C GLN A 202 10.81 -7.25 -4.48
N TYR A 203 10.89 -6.62 -3.32
CA TYR A 203 11.27 -7.32 -2.09
C TYR A 203 10.25 -8.40 -1.69
N VAL A 204 8.95 -8.14 -1.86
CA VAL A 204 7.90 -9.16 -1.67
C VAL A 204 8.09 -10.34 -2.63
N LEU A 205 8.38 -10.08 -3.91
CA LEU A 205 8.66 -11.12 -4.90
C LEU A 205 9.92 -11.94 -4.54
N ASP A 206 11.02 -11.27 -4.25
CA ASP A 206 12.31 -11.92 -3.91
C ASP A 206 12.17 -12.84 -2.67
N SER A 207 11.24 -12.53 -1.78
CA SER A 207 10.96 -13.33 -0.58
C SER A 207 10.15 -14.61 -0.87
N GLY A 208 9.46 -14.70 -2.00
CA GLY A 208 8.48 -15.73 -2.32
C GLY A 208 7.25 -15.75 -1.39
N ALA A 209 7.09 -14.73 -0.53
CA ALA A 209 5.99 -14.68 0.44
C ALA A 209 4.64 -14.50 -0.24
N PHE A 210 4.60 -13.78 -1.36
CA PHE A 210 3.39 -13.57 -2.13
C PHE A 210 2.83 -14.87 -2.70
N GLU A 211 3.68 -15.65 -3.33
CA GLU A 211 3.31 -16.94 -3.94
C GLU A 211 2.86 -17.94 -2.87
N ARG A 212 3.58 -18.03 -1.76
CA ARG A 212 3.18 -18.89 -0.65
C ARG A 212 1.85 -18.48 -0.03
N CYS A 213 1.65 -17.17 0.17
CA CYS A 213 0.40 -16.65 0.70
C CYS A 213 -0.78 -16.87 -0.27
N PHE A 214 -0.55 -16.67 -1.56
CA PHE A 214 -1.55 -16.96 -2.59
C PHE A 214 -1.95 -18.44 -2.58
N ALA A 215 -0.98 -19.35 -2.61
CA ALA A 215 -1.24 -20.79 -2.59
C ALA A 215 -2.00 -21.21 -1.32
N ARG A 216 -1.60 -20.70 -0.15
CA ARG A 216 -2.29 -20.91 1.13
C ARG A 216 -3.75 -20.47 1.07
N ASN A 217 -4.01 -19.28 0.55
CA ASN A 217 -5.38 -18.77 0.42
C ASN A 217 -6.22 -19.56 -0.59
N GLN A 218 -5.63 -20.07 -1.68
CA GLN A 218 -6.31 -20.94 -2.63
C GLN A 218 -6.73 -22.26 -1.97
N VAL A 219 -5.87 -22.87 -1.17
CA VAL A 219 -6.20 -24.10 -0.42
C VAL A 219 -7.34 -23.82 0.57
N ARG A 220 -7.27 -22.72 1.33
CA ARG A 220 -8.34 -22.31 2.25
C ARG A 220 -9.68 -22.15 1.54
N TYR A 221 -9.66 -21.46 0.41
CA TYR A 221 -10.86 -21.26 -0.40
C TYR A 221 -11.42 -22.57 -0.95
N ALA A 222 -10.57 -23.40 -1.54
CA ALA A 222 -10.99 -24.65 -2.18
C ALA A 222 -11.58 -25.68 -1.18
N PHE A 223 -11.02 -25.73 0.04
CA PHE A 223 -11.46 -26.69 1.06
C PHE A 223 -12.40 -26.10 2.10
N GLY A 224 -12.73 -24.81 2.03
CA GLY A 224 -13.64 -24.12 2.95
C GLY A 224 -13.19 -24.16 4.42
N ARG A 225 -11.89 -24.29 4.68
CA ARG A 225 -11.34 -24.40 6.04
C ARG A 225 -10.06 -23.59 6.20
N ALA A 226 -9.79 -23.16 7.45
CA ALA A 226 -8.46 -22.69 7.81
C ALA A 226 -7.46 -23.85 7.72
N ASP A 227 -6.25 -23.54 7.26
CA ASP A 227 -5.14 -24.46 7.40
C ASP A 227 -4.86 -24.69 8.89
N THR A 228 -4.69 -25.94 9.25
CA THR A 228 -4.04 -26.29 10.52
C THR A 228 -2.54 -26.27 10.25
N ASP A 229 -1.81 -25.45 11.02
CA ASP A 229 -0.34 -25.45 11.02
C ASP A 229 0.20 -26.86 11.32
#